data_5005d3dacafcf0963d08ae1b87a00875
#
_entry.id   5005d3dacafcf0963d08ae1b87a00875
#
_cell.length_a   1.000
_cell.length_b   1.000
_cell.length_c   1.000
_cell.angle_alpha   90.00
_cell.angle_beta   90.00
_cell.angle_gamma   90.00
#
_symmetry.space_group_name_H-M   'P 1'
#
loop_
_entity.id
_entity.type
_entity.pdbx_description
1 polymer ?
#
loop_
_entity_poly.entity_id
_entity_poly.type
_entity_poly.pdbx_seq_one_letter_code
_entity_poly.pdbx_strand_id
1 'polypeptide(L)'
;GIVHSMAHKTGAVFADQGAHIIHGAANAMYLPKVIKFNAKDEAARKRYGVIADYMHLGGSSDEEKVELLIAYLREMSDALHIPHCIAHYGKDGLPAEEGFVSEDVFLARVEDIAANAILDACTGSNPRQPSQEEMVKLLKCCYYDTEVDF
;
A
#
# COMPACT_ATOMS: atom_id res chain seq x y z
N GLY A 1 -2.58 -0.98 11.39
CA GLY A 1 -2.09 -2.02 10.49
C GLY A 1 -0.94 -1.55 9.62
N ILE A 2 -0.42 -2.43 8.78
CA ILE A 2 0.82 -2.21 8.01
C ILE A 2 0.75 -1.09 6.98
N VAL A 3 -0.41 -0.69 6.48
CA VAL A 3 -0.54 0.51 5.64
C VAL A 3 0.08 1.72 6.35
N HIS A 4 -0.29 1.95 7.59
CA HIS A 4 0.22 3.04 8.40
C HIS A 4 1.72 2.93 8.67
N SER A 5 2.17 1.72 9.05
CA SER A 5 3.59 1.45 9.30
C SER A 5 4.45 1.74 8.07
N MET A 6 4.03 1.24 6.91
CA MET A 6 4.71 1.50 5.64
C MET A 6 4.73 3.00 5.31
N ALA A 7 3.59 3.69 5.47
CA ALA A 7 3.50 5.13 5.20
C ALA A 7 4.38 5.96 6.15
N HIS A 8 4.42 5.61 7.44
CA HIS A 8 5.32 6.26 8.40
C HIS A 8 6.79 6.13 8.00
N LYS A 9 7.21 4.91 7.66
CA LYS A 9 8.64 4.63 7.41
C LYS A 9 9.11 5.13 6.04
N THR A 10 8.30 5.00 5.00
CA THR A 10 8.61 5.59 3.69
C THR A 10 8.64 7.12 3.77
N GLY A 11 7.68 7.73 4.45
CA GLY A 11 7.63 9.18 4.65
C GLY A 11 8.88 9.70 5.36
N ALA A 12 9.28 9.07 6.45
CA ALA A 12 10.47 9.47 7.20
C ALA A 12 11.76 9.31 6.40
N VAL A 13 11.97 8.13 5.79
CA VAL A 13 13.21 7.81 5.08
C VAL A 13 13.38 8.67 3.83
N PHE A 14 12.33 8.85 3.03
CA PHE A 14 12.44 9.61 1.79
C PHE A 14 12.46 11.13 2.01
N ALA A 15 11.86 11.62 3.11
CA ALA A 15 12.02 13.04 3.50
C ALA A 15 13.49 13.40 3.71
N ASP A 16 14.29 12.51 4.31
CA ASP A 16 15.73 12.71 4.48
C ASP A 16 16.50 12.75 3.14
N GLN A 17 15.90 12.19 2.08
CA GLN A 17 16.43 12.24 0.72
C GLN A 17 15.85 13.41 -0.11
N GLY A 18 15.09 14.29 0.50
CA GLY A 18 14.47 15.43 -0.16
C GLY A 18 13.18 15.11 -0.92
N ALA A 19 12.63 13.89 -0.74
CA ALA A 19 11.39 13.46 -1.36
C ALA A 19 10.26 13.41 -0.33
N HIS A 20 9.28 14.30 -0.45
CA HIS A 20 8.17 14.42 0.49
C HIS A 20 6.91 13.73 -0.04
N ILE A 21 6.65 12.49 0.42
CA ILE A 21 5.39 11.78 0.12
C ILE A 21 4.36 12.14 1.21
N ILE A 22 3.27 12.78 0.81
CA ILE A 22 2.18 13.11 1.72
C ILE A 22 1.59 11.82 2.31
N HIS A 23 1.42 11.76 3.62
CA HIS A 23 0.96 10.58 4.36
C HIS A 23 -0.36 10.01 3.83
N GLY A 24 -1.32 10.86 3.51
CA GLY A 24 -2.60 10.44 2.92
C GLY A 24 -2.44 9.78 1.55
N ALA A 25 -1.57 10.33 0.69
CA ALA A 25 -1.28 9.75 -0.62
C ALA A 25 -0.55 8.40 -0.48
N ALA A 26 0.40 8.29 0.43
CA ALA A 26 1.07 7.03 0.73
C ALA A 26 0.07 5.95 1.17
N ASN A 27 -0.83 6.28 2.10
CA ASN A 27 -1.89 5.35 2.53
C ASN A 27 -2.78 4.92 1.35
N ALA A 28 -3.17 5.85 0.47
CA ALA A 28 -3.99 5.53 -0.70
C ALA A 28 -3.28 4.60 -1.69
N MET A 29 -1.98 4.81 -1.93
CA MET A 29 -1.17 3.95 -2.81
C MET A 29 -0.98 2.55 -2.22
N TYR A 30 -0.78 2.44 -0.91
CA TYR A 30 -0.46 1.16 -0.26
C TYR A 30 -1.68 0.31 0.07
N LEU A 31 -2.82 0.93 0.34
CA LEU A 31 -4.03 0.23 0.79
C LEU A 31 -4.48 -0.89 -0.14
N PRO A 32 -4.58 -0.72 -1.48
CA PRO A 32 -4.97 -1.81 -2.37
C PRO A 32 -4.03 -3.02 -2.29
N LYS A 33 -2.73 -2.79 -2.18
CA LYS A 33 -1.71 -3.85 -2.08
C LYS A 33 -1.81 -4.59 -0.74
N VAL A 34 -2.01 -3.85 0.34
CA VAL A 34 -2.17 -4.43 1.69
C VAL A 34 -3.48 -5.22 1.82
N ILE A 35 -4.58 -4.76 1.22
CA ILE A 35 -5.84 -5.52 1.18
C ILE A 35 -5.59 -6.89 0.51
N LYS A 36 -4.90 -6.90 -0.63
CA LYS A 36 -4.56 -8.15 -1.32
C LYS A 36 -3.69 -9.08 -0.46
N PHE A 37 -2.68 -8.53 0.20
CA PHE A 37 -1.83 -9.26 1.14
C PHE A 37 -2.64 -9.85 2.31
N ASN A 38 -3.45 -9.03 2.96
CA ASN A 38 -4.26 -9.45 4.11
C ASN A 38 -5.35 -10.45 3.74
N ALA A 39 -5.84 -10.45 2.49
CA ALA A 39 -6.92 -11.33 2.05
C ALA A 39 -6.54 -12.81 2.02
N LYS A 40 -5.26 -13.16 2.20
CA LYS A 40 -4.86 -14.56 2.47
C LYS A 40 -5.28 -15.03 3.85
N ASP A 41 -5.44 -14.13 4.81
CA ASP A 41 -6.10 -14.44 6.07
C ASP A 41 -7.61 -14.54 5.85
N GLU A 42 -8.21 -15.67 6.25
CA GLU A 42 -9.63 -15.95 6.00
C GLU A 42 -10.55 -14.93 6.70
N ALA A 43 -10.24 -14.58 7.93
CA ALA A 43 -11.05 -13.63 8.70
C ALA A 43 -11.00 -12.23 8.08
N ALA A 44 -9.82 -11.78 7.66
CA ALA A 44 -9.66 -10.51 6.95
C ALA A 44 -10.40 -10.52 5.61
N ARG A 45 -10.27 -11.59 4.82
CA ARG A 45 -10.95 -11.74 3.54
C ARG A 45 -12.47 -11.62 3.68
N LYS A 46 -13.05 -12.31 4.66
CA LYS A 46 -14.49 -12.22 4.96
C LYS A 46 -14.91 -10.79 5.33
N ARG A 47 -14.09 -10.10 6.12
CA ARG A 47 -14.36 -8.69 6.51
C ARG A 47 -14.35 -7.77 5.29
N TYR A 48 -13.40 -7.93 4.38
CA TYR A 48 -13.38 -7.17 3.12
C TYR A 48 -14.61 -7.48 2.26
N GLY A 49 -15.07 -8.73 2.24
CA GLY A 49 -16.32 -9.11 1.59
C GLY A 49 -17.54 -8.38 2.16
N VAL A 50 -17.63 -8.26 3.47
CA VAL A 50 -18.69 -7.48 4.15
C VAL A 50 -18.64 -6.01 3.76
N ILE A 51 -17.45 -5.42 3.67
CA ILE A 51 -17.28 -4.03 3.23
C ILE A 51 -17.77 -3.87 1.78
N ALA A 52 -17.38 -4.78 0.89
CA ALA A 52 -17.82 -4.76 -0.51
C ALA A 52 -19.34 -4.86 -0.63
N ASP A 53 -19.97 -5.73 0.17
CA ASP A 53 -21.44 -5.86 0.22
C ASP A 53 -22.11 -4.58 0.72
N TYR A 54 -21.58 -3.98 1.77
CA TYR A 54 -22.08 -2.71 2.30
C TYR A 54 -22.01 -1.58 1.26
N MET A 55 -20.98 -1.59 0.43
CA MET A 55 -20.78 -0.62 -0.66
C MET A 55 -21.51 -1.00 -1.95
N HIS A 56 -22.23 -2.10 -1.99
CA HIS A 56 -22.98 -2.61 -3.15
C HIS A 56 -22.10 -2.84 -4.39
N LEU A 57 -20.89 -3.36 -4.20
CA LEU A 57 -19.94 -3.59 -5.29
C LEU A 57 -20.23 -4.87 -6.10
N GLY A 58 -21.04 -5.78 -5.58
CA GLY A 58 -21.32 -7.06 -6.21
C GLY A 58 -20.33 -8.16 -5.83
N GLY A 59 -20.21 -9.18 -6.69
CA GLY A 59 -19.39 -10.35 -6.46
C GLY A 59 -20.14 -11.50 -5.79
N SER A 60 -19.76 -12.73 -6.16
CA SER A 60 -20.41 -13.97 -5.68
C SER A 60 -19.56 -14.72 -4.64
N SER A 61 -18.27 -14.43 -4.54
CA SER A 61 -17.35 -15.00 -3.56
C SER A 61 -16.60 -13.90 -2.82
N ASP A 62 -16.03 -14.23 -1.65
CA ASP A 62 -15.22 -13.28 -0.90
C ASP A 62 -13.98 -12.84 -1.70
N GLU A 63 -13.42 -13.74 -2.50
CA GLU A 63 -12.29 -13.43 -3.39
C GLU A 63 -12.68 -12.40 -4.46
N GLU A 64 -13.82 -12.57 -5.12
CA GLU A 64 -14.32 -11.59 -6.10
C GLU A 64 -14.61 -10.25 -5.44
N LYS A 65 -15.20 -10.26 -4.26
CA LYS A 65 -15.51 -9.03 -3.49
C LYS A 65 -14.25 -8.26 -3.11
N VAL A 66 -13.17 -8.97 -2.75
CA VAL A 66 -11.85 -8.34 -2.49
C VAL A 66 -11.33 -7.65 -3.75
N GLU A 67 -11.37 -8.31 -4.91
CA GLU A 67 -10.92 -7.71 -6.17
C GLU A 67 -11.76 -6.48 -6.56
N LEU A 68 -13.07 -6.54 -6.37
CA LEU A 68 -13.96 -5.41 -6.62
C LEU A 68 -13.71 -4.24 -5.67
N LEU A 69 -13.40 -4.52 -4.41
CA LEU A 69 -13.03 -3.49 -3.44
C LEU A 69 -11.71 -2.81 -3.82
N ILE A 70 -10.72 -3.59 -4.22
CA ILE A 70 -9.43 -3.07 -4.71
C ILE A 70 -9.65 -2.18 -5.95
N ALA A 71 -10.41 -2.65 -6.92
CA ALA A 71 -10.73 -1.89 -8.13
C ALA A 71 -11.43 -0.57 -7.80
N TYR A 72 -12.41 -0.59 -6.90
CA TYR A 72 -13.11 0.60 -6.44
C TYR A 72 -12.17 1.64 -5.82
N LEU A 73 -11.24 1.21 -4.96
CA LEU A 73 -10.27 2.10 -4.33
C LEU A 73 -9.29 2.69 -5.36
N ARG A 74 -8.89 1.92 -6.35
CA ARG A 74 -8.02 2.41 -7.43
C ARG A 74 -8.73 3.43 -8.31
N GLU A 75 -10.00 3.20 -8.66
CA GLU A 75 -10.83 4.18 -9.38
C GLU A 75 -11.01 5.48 -8.59
N MET A 76 -11.19 5.37 -7.27
CA MET A 76 -11.26 6.54 -6.40
C MET A 76 -9.94 7.33 -6.42
N SER A 77 -8.81 6.66 -6.37
CA SER A 77 -7.50 7.30 -6.50
C SER A 77 -7.34 8.01 -7.83
N ASP A 78 -7.79 7.41 -8.95
CA ASP A 78 -7.78 8.05 -10.27
C ASP A 78 -8.63 9.33 -10.28
N ALA A 79 -9.84 9.28 -9.71
CA ALA A 79 -10.72 10.44 -9.62
C ALA A 79 -10.14 11.58 -8.76
N LEU A 80 -9.29 11.24 -7.78
CA LEU A 80 -8.60 12.19 -6.91
C LEU A 80 -7.22 12.60 -7.43
N HIS A 81 -6.81 12.10 -8.60
CA HIS A 81 -5.48 12.30 -9.19
C HIS A 81 -4.34 11.84 -8.27
N ILE A 82 -4.54 10.77 -7.51
CA ILE A 82 -3.50 10.12 -6.71
C ILE A 82 -2.89 8.99 -7.53
N PRO A 83 -1.57 8.98 -7.77
CA PRO A 83 -0.90 7.88 -8.48
C PRO A 83 -1.10 6.54 -7.77
N HIS A 84 -1.00 5.45 -8.50
CA HIS A 84 -1.16 4.10 -7.95
C HIS A 84 0.10 3.56 -7.27
N CYS A 85 1.26 4.18 -7.48
CA CYS A 85 2.53 3.68 -6.98
C CYS A 85 3.54 4.79 -6.71
N ILE A 86 4.55 4.45 -5.90
CA ILE A 86 5.61 5.40 -5.52
C ILE A 86 6.40 5.88 -6.74
N ALA A 87 6.68 5.00 -7.71
CA ALA A 87 7.45 5.36 -8.90
C ALA A 87 6.81 6.47 -9.75
N HIS A 88 5.49 6.62 -9.68
CA HIS A 88 4.75 7.66 -10.40
C HIS A 88 4.48 8.89 -9.52
N TYR A 89 4.56 8.77 -8.21
CA TYR A 89 4.31 9.88 -7.30
C TYR A 89 5.35 11.00 -7.50
N GLY A 90 4.89 12.23 -7.60
CA GLY A 90 5.74 13.37 -7.89
C GLY A 90 6.08 13.57 -9.39
N LYS A 91 5.79 12.58 -10.25
CA LYS A 91 5.91 12.71 -11.71
C LYS A 91 4.57 13.00 -12.38
N ASP A 92 3.58 12.15 -12.08
CA ASP A 92 2.31 12.09 -12.81
C ASP A 92 1.10 12.48 -11.93
N GLY A 93 1.34 12.86 -10.68
CA GLY A 93 0.28 13.14 -9.74
C GLY A 93 0.61 14.26 -8.75
N LEU A 94 -0.25 14.45 -7.76
CA LEU A 94 -0.08 15.43 -6.71
C LEU A 94 0.65 14.86 -5.49
N PRO A 95 1.50 15.66 -4.83
CA PRO A 95 2.11 16.89 -5.32
C PRO A 95 3.20 16.61 -6.35
N ALA A 96 3.31 17.46 -7.36
CA ALA A 96 4.35 17.34 -8.38
C ALA A 96 5.74 17.52 -7.77
N GLU A 97 6.73 16.93 -8.39
CA GLU A 97 8.18 17.13 -8.24
C GLU A 97 8.80 16.82 -6.87
N GLU A 98 8.27 17.35 -5.77
CA GLU A 98 8.88 17.19 -4.44
C GLU A 98 8.74 15.79 -3.84
N GLY A 99 7.80 14.98 -4.34
CA GLY A 99 7.54 13.64 -3.84
C GLY A 99 8.24 12.52 -4.59
N PHE A 100 8.99 12.82 -5.66
CA PHE A 100 9.58 11.80 -6.50
C PHE A 100 10.71 11.04 -5.81
N VAL A 101 10.58 9.70 -5.79
CA VAL A 101 11.59 8.77 -5.30
C VAL A 101 12.13 7.95 -6.47
N SER A 102 13.41 8.10 -6.80
CA SER A 102 14.04 7.30 -7.85
C SER A 102 14.18 5.84 -7.42
N GLU A 103 14.28 4.94 -8.41
CA GLU A 103 14.45 3.50 -8.17
C GLU A 103 15.70 3.21 -7.34
N ASP A 104 16.81 3.86 -7.64
CA ASP A 104 18.08 3.66 -6.92
C ASP A 104 17.95 4.05 -5.45
N VAL A 105 17.30 5.17 -5.15
CA VAL A 105 17.05 5.62 -3.77
C VAL A 105 16.12 4.64 -3.05
N PHE A 106 15.07 4.18 -3.71
CA PHE A 106 14.14 3.20 -3.15
C PHE A 106 14.84 1.87 -2.84
N LEU A 107 15.56 1.30 -3.81
CA LEU A 107 16.22 0.00 -3.63
C LEU A 107 17.32 0.05 -2.57
N ALA A 108 18.01 1.18 -2.43
CA ALA A 108 19.02 1.37 -1.38
C ALA A 108 18.43 1.36 0.05
N ARG A 109 17.14 1.66 0.21
CA ARG A 109 16.51 1.85 1.53
C ARG A 109 15.40 0.84 1.86
N VAL A 110 14.95 0.04 0.88
CA VAL A 110 13.78 -0.84 1.04
C VAL A 110 13.92 -1.84 2.19
N GLU A 111 15.10 -2.41 2.40
CA GLU A 111 15.37 -3.36 3.48
C GLU A 111 15.24 -2.69 4.87
N ASP A 112 15.80 -1.50 5.02
CA ASP A 112 15.71 -0.73 6.27
C ASP A 112 14.27 -0.29 6.54
N ILE A 113 13.56 0.17 5.51
CA ILE A 113 12.15 0.54 5.60
C ILE A 113 11.32 -0.64 6.07
N ALA A 114 11.52 -1.81 5.46
CA ALA A 114 10.82 -3.04 5.82
C ALA A 114 11.04 -3.45 7.28
N ALA A 115 12.30 -3.47 7.72
CA ALA A 115 12.65 -3.80 9.10
C ALA A 115 11.98 -2.84 10.10
N ASN A 116 12.05 -1.54 9.84
CA ASN A 116 11.44 -0.53 10.71
C ASN A 116 9.91 -0.56 10.67
N ALA A 117 9.30 -0.87 9.53
CA ALA A 117 7.84 -1.03 9.42
C ALA A 117 7.33 -2.21 10.24
N ILE A 118 8.05 -3.33 10.27
CA ILE A 118 7.71 -4.50 11.09
C ILE A 118 7.74 -4.14 12.58
N LEU A 119 8.69 -3.34 13.01
CA LEU A 119 8.83 -2.89 14.41
C LEU A 119 7.86 -1.76 14.80
N ASP A 120 7.18 -1.16 13.85
CA ASP A 120 6.22 -0.09 14.11
C ASP A 120 5.02 -0.62 14.90
N ALA A 121 4.58 0.16 15.89
CA ALA A 121 3.46 -0.21 16.77
C ALA A 121 2.16 -0.52 16.00
N CYS A 122 1.94 0.12 14.86
CA CYS A 122 0.75 -0.12 14.02
C CYS A 122 0.75 -1.50 13.37
N THR A 123 1.91 -2.12 13.19
CA THR A 123 2.02 -3.45 12.55
C THR A 123 1.38 -4.55 13.40
N GLY A 124 1.49 -4.46 14.72
CA GLY A 124 0.93 -5.45 15.63
C GLY A 124 -0.58 -5.68 15.50
N SER A 125 -1.33 -4.70 15.01
CA SER A 125 -2.78 -4.80 14.79
C SER A 125 -3.17 -5.33 13.39
N ASN A 126 -2.19 -5.64 12.52
CA ASN A 126 -2.48 -6.15 11.19
C ASN A 126 -2.96 -7.61 11.27
N PRO A 127 -4.01 -8.02 10.53
CA PRO A 127 -4.54 -9.38 10.62
C PRO A 127 -3.57 -10.45 10.13
N ARG A 128 -2.70 -10.13 9.17
CA ARG A 128 -1.63 -11.01 8.68
C ARG A 128 -0.29 -10.35 8.98
N GLN A 129 0.54 -11.02 9.76
CA GLN A 129 1.87 -10.50 10.12
C GLN A 129 2.87 -10.81 9.00
N PRO A 130 3.51 -9.79 8.39
CA PRO A 130 4.49 -10.03 7.35
C PRO A 130 5.84 -10.45 7.92
N SER A 131 6.53 -11.35 7.23
CA SER A 131 7.97 -11.54 7.42
C SER A 131 8.76 -10.36 6.85
N GLN A 132 10.07 -10.28 7.15
CA GLN A 132 10.96 -9.28 6.54
C GLN A 132 10.93 -9.37 5.00
N GLU A 133 11.02 -10.57 4.46
CA GLU A 133 10.99 -10.81 3.02
C GLU A 133 9.65 -10.39 2.40
N GLU A 134 8.53 -10.75 3.04
CA GLU A 134 7.19 -10.34 2.58
C GLU A 134 7.00 -8.83 2.62
N MET A 135 7.49 -8.15 3.66
CA MET A 135 7.41 -6.69 3.75
C MET A 135 8.22 -6.01 2.65
N VAL A 136 9.41 -6.51 2.33
CA VAL A 136 10.22 -6.01 1.21
C VAL A 136 9.48 -6.20 -0.11
N LYS A 137 8.92 -7.39 -0.36
CA LYS A 137 8.12 -7.67 -1.56
C LYS A 137 6.90 -6.75 -1.66
N LEU A 138 6.22 -6.53 -0.55
CA LEU A 138 5.03 -5.67 -0.50
C LEU A 138 5.39 -4.20 -0.81
N LEU A 139 6.47 -3.70 -0.24
CA LEU A 139 7.00 -2.36 -0.56
C LEU A 139 7.37 -2.23 -2.04
N LYS A 140 7.98 -3.26 -2.64
CA LYS A 140 8.27 -3.30 -4.07
C LYS A 140 6.99 -3.29 -4.91
N CYS A 141 5.95 -4.02 -4.52
CA CYS A 141 4.65 -3.95 -5.18
C CYS A 141 4.06 -2.53 -5.14
N CYS A 142 4.25 -1.81 -4.03
CA CYS A 142 3.82 -0.42 -3.89
C CYS A 142 4.67 0.55 -4.73
N TYR A 143 5.95 0.25 -4.94
CA TYR A 143 6.84 1.07 -5.76
C TYR A 143 6.56 0.91 -7.26
N TYR A 144 6.43 -0.34 -7.74
CA TYR A 144 6.31 -0.67 -9.17
C TYR A 144 4.88 -0.87 -9.66
N ASP A 145 3.88 -0.86 -8.79
CA ASP A 145 2.49 -1.24 -9.08
C ASP A 145 2.36 -2.68 -9.59
N THR A 146 3.13 -3.60 -9.03
CA THR A 146 3.03 -5.02 -9.36
C THR A 146 2.02 -5.76 -8.47
N GLU A 147 1.56 -6.93 -8.94
CA GLU A 147 0.60 -7.76 -8.20
C GLU A 147 1.19 -8.35 -6.92
N VAL A 148 0.34 -8.46 -5.88
CA VAL A 148 0.65 -9.17 -4.64
C VAL A 148 0.17 -10.59 -4.78
N ASP A 149 1.10 -11.54 -4.89
CA ASP A 149 0.83 -12.96 -5.15
C ASP A 149 1.41 -13.92 -4.09
N PHE A 150 1.84 -13.36 -2.95
CA PHE A 150 2.49 -14.09 -1.85
C PHE A 150 1.73 -13.95 -0.53
#